data_a2f045440116a7972ab51be9aa6c40c0
#
_entry.id   a2f045440116a7972ab51be9aa6c40c0
#
_cell.length_a   1.000
_cell.length_b   1.000
_cell.length_c   1.000
_cell.angle_alpha   90.00
_cell.angle_beta   90.00
_cell.angle_gamma   90.00
#
_symmetry.space_group_name_H-M   'P 1'
#
loop_
_entity.id
_entity.type
_entity.pdbx_description
1 polymer ?
#
loop_
_entity_poly.entity_id
_entity_poly.type
_entity_poly.pdbx_seq_one_letter_code
_entity_poly.pdbx_strand_id
1 'polypeptide(L)'
;MSFLDRHLDALRAADPDAVAALYADDGALLSLDYAREGRDAIREQYRQFFDYHGAFSDVSVVRQQAGSGAVFAEYSLESERGTFRLLNAFTLDGDACRHHFSNELSVELDADEVEG
;
A
#
# COMPACT_ATOMS: atom_id res chain seq x y z
N MET A 1 -6.95 -15.69 6.95
CA MET A 1 -6.51 -14.67 6.00
C MET A 1 -5.27 -13.98 6.56
N SER A 2 -4.20 -13.88 5.77
CA SER A 2 -2.96 -13.27 6.21
C SER A 2 -3.10 -11.74 6.31
N PHE A 3 -2.12 -11.09 6.96
CA PHE A 3 -2.07 -9.63 6.98
C PHE A 3 -2.05 -9.06 5.57
N LEU A 4 -1.20 -9.62 4.70
CA LEU A 4 -1.08 -9.12 3.32
C LEU A 4 -2.39 -9.24 2.56
N ASP A 5 -3.11 -10.35 2.72
CA ASP A 5 -4.42 -10.53 2.07
C ASP A 5 -5.40 -9.43 2.52
N ARG A 6 -5.44 -9.14 3.81
CA ARG A 6 -6.32 -8.08 4.35
C ARG A 6 -5.92 -6.70 3.84
N HIS A 7 -4.62 -6.45 3.74
CA HIS A 7 -4.10 -5.19 3.23
C HIS A 7 -4.49 -4.99 1.75
N LEU A 8 -4.30 -6.03 0.95
CA LEU A 8 -4.65 -5.96 -0.48
C LEU A 8 -6.16 -5.83 -0.69
N ASP A 9 -6.97 -6.50 0.14
CA ASP A 9 -8.43 -6.35 0.07
C ASP A 9 -8.86 -4.92 0.39
N ALA A 10 -8.22 -4.29 1.37
CA ALA A 10 -8.50 -2.89 1.71
C ALA A 10 -8.09 -1.95 0.56
N LEU A 11 -6.99 -2.23 -0.11
CA LEU A 11 -6.58 -1.48 -1.31
C LEU A 11 -7.60 -1.63 -2.43
N ARG A 12 -8.08 -2.86 -2.67
CA ARG A 12 -9.08 -3.13 -3.70
C ARG A 12 -10.40 -2.39 -3.42
N ALA A 13 -10.75 -2.27 -2.14
CA ALA A 13 -11.92 -1.54 -1.72
C ALA A 13 -11.75 -0.02 -1.78
N ALA A 14 -10.51 0.46 -1.92
CA ALA A 14 -10.16 1.88 -1.88
C ALA A 14 -10.72 2.55 -0.63
N ASP A 15 -10.57 1.89 0.52
CA ASP A 15 -11.14 2.32 1.79
C ASP A 15 -10.01 2.71 2.75
N PRO A 16 -9.76 4.03 2.96
CA PRO A 16 -8.68 4.48 3.83
C PRO A 16 -8.85 4.03 5.28
N ASP A 17 -10.09 3.95 5.76
CA ASP A 17 -10.36 3.50 7.13
C ASP A 17 -9.99 2.03 7.30
N ALA A 18 -10.32 1.19 6.32
CA ALA A 18 -9.99 -0.22 6.36
C ALA A 18 -8.48 -0.44 6.32
N VAL A 19 -7.75 0.34 5.51
CA VAL A 19 -6.30 0.26 5.47
C VAL A 19 -5.71 0.67 6.82
N ALA A 20 -6.12 1.82 7.35
CA ALA A 20 -5.58 2.34 8.61
C ALA A 20 -5.85 1.42 9.79
N ALA A 21 -6.98 0.71 9.78
CA ALA A 21 -7.34 -0.22 10.86
C ALA A 21 -6.39 -1.41 10.98
N LEU A 22 -5.58 -1.70 9.96
CA LEU A 22 -4.61 -2.79 9.96
C LEU A 22 -3.31 -2.42 10.68
N TYR A 23 -3.10 -1.15 11.00
CA TYR A 23 -1.89 -0.68 11.67
C TYR A 23 -2.10 -0.65 13.18
N ALA A 24 -1.01 -0.83 13.92
CA ALA A 24 -1.03 -0.58 15.36
C ALA A 24 -1.33 0.91 15.63
N ASP A 25 -1.80 1.25 16.83
CA ASP A 25 -2.15 2.63 17.17
C ASP A 25 -0.99 3.60 16.93
N ASP A 26 0.23 3.15 17.19
CA ASP A 26 1.46 3.91 17.01
C ASP A 26 2.25 3.43 15.77
N GLY A 27 1.58 2.77 14.85
CA GLY A 27 2.20 2.27 13.63
C GLY A 27 2.71 3.40 12.75
N ALA A 28 3.66 3.06 11.88
CA ALA A 28 4.28 4.03 10.98
C ALA A 28 4.26 3.54 9.53
N LEU A 29 4.03 4.45 8.62
CA LEU A 29 4.15 4.24 7.18
C LEU A 29 5.27 5.15 6.68
N LEU A 30 6.31 4.54 6.13
CA LEU A 30 7.53 5.24 5.72
C LEU A 30 7.81 5.00 4.25
N SER A 31 8.17 6.07 3.57
CA SER A 31 8.65 6.06 2.19
C SER A 31 9.90 6.93 2.13
N LEU A 32 10.60 6.92 1.03
CA LEU A 32 11.72 7.85 0.83
C LEU A 32 11.23 9.30 0.80
N ASP A 33 9.98 9.54 0.47
CA ASP A 33 9.42 10.88 0.28
C ASP A 33 8.65 11.40 1.47
N TYR A 34 8.22 10.52 2.39
CA TYR A 34 7.38 10.93 3.52
C TYR A 34 7.44 9.94 4.68
N ALA A 35 7.02 10.40 5.84
CA ALA A 35 6.81 9.57 7.02
C ALA A 35 5.45 9.92 7.62
N ARG A 36 4.65 8.91 7.95
CA ARG A 36 3.34 9.09 8.59
C ARG A 36 3.28 8.21 9.82
N GLU A 37 3.04 8.79 10.97
CA GLU A 37 2.99 8.07 12.24
C GLU A 37 1.59 8.18 12.82
N GLY A 38 1.05 7.02 13.25
CA GLY A 38 -0.28 6.90 13.81
C GLY A 38 -1.35 6.69 12.75
N ARG A 39 -2.46 6.07 13.17
CA ARG A 39 -3.54 5.70 12.25
C ARG A 39 -4.15 6.88 11.51
N ASP A 40 -4.31 8.03 12.18
CA ASP A 40 -4.94 9.19 11.55
C ASP A 40 -4.09 9.72 10.40
N ALA A 41 -2.78 9.81 10.59
CA ALA A 41 -1.85 10.26 9.54
C ALA A 41 -1.80 9.25 8.39
N ILE A 42 -1.82 7.96 8.71
CA ILE A 42 -1.82 6.89 7.71
C ILE A 42 -3.12 6.90 6.90
N ARG A 43 -4.25 7.07 7.58
CA ARG A 43 -5.56 7.19 6.91
C ARG A 43 -5.56 8.34 5.91
N GLU A 44 -5.06 9.50 6.31
CA GLU A 44 -5.00 10.67 5.45
C GLU A 44 -4.10 10.44 4.23
N GLN A 45 -2.96 9.76 4.43
CA GLN A 45 -2.07 9.42 3.32
C GLN A 45 -2.77 8.51 2.30
N TYR A 46 -3.51 7.50 2.76
CA TYR A 46 -4.25 6.62 1.86
C TYR A 46 -5.46 7.30 1.24
N ARG A 47 -6.10 8.24 1.94
CA ARG A 47 -7.17 9.02 1.33
C ARG A 47 -6.64 9.77 0.11
N GLN A 48 -5.49 10.42 0.22
CA GLN A 48 -4.84 11.11 -0.90
C GLN A 48 -4.43 10.14 -2.00
N PHE A 49 -3.92 8.98 -1.61
CA PHE A 49 -3.52 7.92 -2.55
C PHE A 49 -4.71 7.44 -3.39
N PHE A 50 -5.83 7.18 -2.75
CA PHE A 50 -7.03 6.75 -3.47
C PHE A 50 -7.67 7.88 -4.28
N ASP A 51 -7.58 9.11 -3.81
CA ASP A 51 -8.04 10.27 -4.60
C ASP A 51 -7.23 10.40 -5.89
N TYR A 52 -5.94 10.17 -5.81
CA TYR A 52 -5.06 10.23 -6.99
C TYR A 52 -5.36 9.11 -7.98
N HIS A 53 -5.48 7.88 -7.50
CA HIS A 53 -5.62 6.71 -8.39
C HIS A 53 -7.04 6.46 -8.88
N GLY A 54 -8.03 6.84 -8.11
CA GLY A 54 -9.39 6.38 -8.34
C GLY A 54 -9.53 4.91 -7.99
N ALA A 55 -10.39 4.20 -8.68
CA ALA A 55 -10.58 2.77 -8.48
C ALA A 55 -9.44 1.97 -9.11
N PHE A 56 -9.04 0.88 -8.44
CA PHE A 56 -8.07 -0.04 -9.01
C PHE A 56 -8.79 -1.10 -9.83
N SER A 57 -8.33 -1.29 -11.08
CA SER A 57 -8.82 -2.38 -11.93
C SER A 57 -8.11 -3.70 -11.62
N ASP A 58 -6.92 -3.63 -11.05
CA ASP A 58 -6.19 -4.82 -10.59
C ASP A 58 -5.28 -4.48 -9.43
N VAL A 59 -5.19 -5.40 -8.47
CA VAL A 59 -4.23 -5.38 -7.36
C VAL A 59 -3.73 -6.80 -7.23
N SER A 60 -2.47 -7.03 -7.55
CA SER A 60 -1.91 -8.38 -7.56
C SER A 60 -0.51 -8.44 -6.97
N VAL A 61 -0.20 -9.56 -6.32
CA VAL A 61 1.13 -9.81 -5.77
C VAL A 61 2.02 -10.34 -6.88
N VAL A 62 3.17 -9.72 -7.07
CA VAL A 62 4.19 -10.21 -8.01
C VAL A 62 5.04 -11.27 -7.34
N ARG A 63 5.49 -11.00 -6.10
CA ARG A 63 6.25 -11.95 -5.28
C ARG A 63 6.19 -11.53 -3.83
N GLN A 64 6.36 -12.48 -2.93
CA GLN A 64 6.33 -12.22 -1.50
C GLN A 64 7.15 -13.24 -0.71
N GLN A 65 7.61 -12.82 0.46
CA GLN A 65 8.22 -13.68 1.47
C GLN A 65 7.72 -13.24 2.84
N ALA A 66 7.53 -14.20 3.73
CA ALA A 66 7.08 -13.91 5.08
C ALA A 66 7.87 -14.76 6.07
N GLY A 67 8.17 -14.20 7.25
CA GLY A 67 8.86 -14.90 8.32
C GLY A 67 9.27 -13.95 9.42
N SER A 68 9.43 -14.48 10.64
CA SER A 68 9.93 -13.73 11.80
C SER A 68 9.15 -12.45 12.09
N GLY A 69 7.82 -12.49 11.93
CA GLY A 69 6.97 -11.32 12.20
C GLY A 69 7.05 -10.22 11.13
N ALA A 70 7.52 -10.57 9.94
CA ALA A 70 7.65 -9.60 8.87
C ALA A 70 7.13 -10.18 7.55
N VAL A 71 6.70 -9.29 6.65
CA VAL A 71 6.29 -9.64 5.29
C VAL A 71 7.01 -8.70 4.33
N PHE A 72 7.57 -9.27 3.27
CA PHE A 72 8.20 -8.50 2.21
C PHE A 72 7.45 -8.82 0.91
N ALA A 73 6.92 -7.80 0.25
CA ALA A 73 6.07 -8.03 -0.92
C ALA A 73 6.26 -6.98 -2.00
N GLU A 74 6.34 -7.43 -3.23
CA GLU A 74 6.19 -6.58 -4.40
C GLU A 74 4.79 -6.80 -4.94
N TYR A 75 4.02 -5.73 -5.11
CA TYR A 75 2.71 -5.86 -5.76
C TYR A 75 2.53 -4.82 -6.87
N SER A 76 1.60 -5.13 -7.76
CA SER A 76 1.25 -4.32 -8.91
C SER A 76 -0.16 -3.78 -8.73
N LEU A 77 -0.31 -2.49 -8.98
CA LEU A 77 -1.60 -1.79 -8.94
C LEU A 77 -1.89 -1.23 -10.33
N GLU A 78 -3.06 -1.52 -10.84
CA GLU A 78 -3.54 -0.89 -12.07
C GLU A 78 -4.70 0.04 -11.75
N SER A 79 -4.58 1.29 -12.17
CA SER A 79 -5.61 2.30 -12.00
C SER A 79 -5.76 3.07 -13.31
N GLU A 80 -6.64 4.07 -13.33
CA GLU A 80 -6.79 4.93 -14.50
C GLU A 80 -5.52 5.75 -14.80
N ARG A 81 -4.60 5.84 -13.84
CA ARG A 81 -3.32 6.54 -14.02
C ARG A 81 -2.26 5.69 -14.71
N GLY A 82 -2.41 4.37 -14.68
CA GLY A 82 -1.45 3.45 -15.25
C GLY A 82 -1.17 2.28 -14.35
N THR A 83 -0.02 1.64 -14.54
CA THR A 83 0.43 0.48 -13.76
C THR A 83 1.57 0.89 -12.86
N PHE A 84 1.42 0.62 -11.56
CA PHE A 84 2.37 1.00 -10.53
C PHE A 84 2.87 -0.25 -9.82
N ARG A 85 4.18 -0.42 -9.75
CA ARG A 85 4.81 -1.47 -8.96
C ARG A 85 5.38 -0.91 -7.69
N LEU A 86 5.02 -1.54 -6.58
CA LEU A 86 5.40 -1.08 -5.24
C LEU A 86 6.12 -2.18 -4.50
N LEU A 87 7.24 -1.82 -3.89
CA LEU A 87 7.99 -2.71 -3.00
C LEU A 87 7.62 -2.36 -1.57
N ASN A 88 7.25 -3.37 -0.78
CA ASN A 88 6.72 -3.17 0.56
C ASN A 88 7.34 -4.13 1.55
N ALA A 89 7.66 -3.61 2.73
CA ALA A 89 8.04 -4.42 3.87
C ALA A 89 7.17 -4.02 5.05
N PHE A 90 6.62 -5.03 5.74
CA PHE A 90 5.75 -4.83 6.90
C PHE A 90 6.36 -5.57 8.09
N THR A 91 6.45 -4.90 9.23
CA THR A 91 6.72 -5.59 10.50
C THR A 91 5.43 -5.68 11.27
N LEU A 92 5.16 -6.85 11.85
CA LEU A 92 3.88 -7.14 12.49
C LEU A 92 4.06 -7.34 13.99
N ASP A 93 3.08 -6.86 14.75
CA ASP A 93 2.92 -7.16 16.16
C ASP A 93 1.58 -7.87 16.30
N GLY A 94 1.60 -9.20 16.37
CA GLY A 94 0.39 -9.98 16.21
C GLY A 94 -0.20 -9.78 14.82
N ASP A 95 -1.44 -9.31 14.78
CA ASP A 95 -2.15 -9.05 13.51
C ASP A 95 -2.04 -7.62 13.03
N ALA A 96 -1.36 -6.76 13.78
CA ALA A 96 -1.26 -5.35 13.46
C ALA A 96 0.10 -4.99 12.86
N CYS A 97 0.10 -4.10 11.89
CA CYS A 97 1.34 -3.61 11.28
C CYS A 97 1.95 -2.51 12.15
N ARG A 98 3.21 -2.68 12.53
CA ARG A 98 3.95 -1.69 13.30
C ARG A 98 4.71 -0.74 12.39
N HIS A 99 5.38 -1.27 11.38
CA HIS A 99 6.13 -0.48 10.42
C HIS A 99 5.84 -0.99 9.01
N HIS A 100 5.51 -0.08 8.14
CA HIS A 100 5.31 -0.35 6.72
C HIS A 100 6.27 0.54 5.93
N PHE A 101 7.18 -0.07 5.20
CA PHE A 101 8.12 0.61 4.32
C PHE A 101 7.62 0.39 2.90
N SER A 102 7.36 1.47 2.15
CA SER A 102 6.77 1.39 0.82
C SER A 102 7.45 2.33 -0.14
N ASN A 103 7.84 1.82 -1.31
CA ASN A 103 8.39 2.65 -2.38
C ASN A 103 7.95 2.13 -3.73
N GLU A 104 7.79 3.03 -4.68
CA GLU A 104 7.58 2.66 -6.06
C GLU A 104 8.86 2.08 -6.66
N LEU A 105 8.73 0.94 -7.34
CA LEU A 105 9.81 0.36 -8.14
C LEU A 105 9.74 0.85 -9.57
N SER A 106 8.52 0.94 -10.13
CA SER A 106 8.33 1.39 -11.50
C SER A 106 6.90 1.89 -11.69
N VAL A 107 6.74 2.76 -12.66
CA VAL A 107 5.46 3.33 -13.05
C VAL A 107 5.38 3.30 -14.56
N GLU A 108 4.28 2.76 -15.10
CA GLU A 108 3.95 2.86 -16.52
C GLU A 108 2.66 3.64 -16.64
N LEU A 109 2.75 4.87 -17.12
CA LEU A 109 1.59 5.74 -17.31
C LEU A 109 0.84 5.33 -18.57
N ASP A 110 -0.45 5.65 -18.60
CA ASP A 110 -1.25 5.42 -19.80
C ASP A 110 -0.70 6.23 -20.99
N ALA A 111 -0.88 5.70 -22.20
CA ALA A 111 -0.35 6.31 -23.41
C ALA A 111 -0.81 7.76 -23.61
N ASP A 112 -2.04 8.07 -23.22
CA ASP A 112 -2.60 9.42 -23.33
C ASP A 112 -1.86 10.41 -22.43
N GLU A 113 -1.30 9.96 -21.32
CA GLU A 113 -0.52 10.80 -20.42
C GLU A 113 0.92 10.96 -20.88
N VAL A 114 1.43 10.00 -21.64
CA VAL A 114 2.79 10.01 -22.14
C VAL A 114 2.96 10.94 -23.32
N GLU A 115 1.93 11.09 -24.11
CA GLU A 115 1.99 11.93 -25.31
C GLU A 115 2.02 13.43 -25.01
N GLY A 116 1.75 13.80 -23.83
CA GLY A 116 1.88 15.17 -23.35
C GLY A 116 1.85 16.31 -24.33
#